data_a5873ef262164a03811d881a165df1bf
#
_entry.id   a5873ef262164a03811d881a165df1bf
#
_cell.length_a   1.000
_cell.length_b   1.000
_cell.length_c   1.000
_cell.angle_alpha   90.00
_cell.angle_beta   90.00
_cell.angle_gamma   90.00
#
_symmetry.space_group_name_H-M   'P 1'
#
loop_
_entity.id
_entity.type
_entity.pdbx_description
1 polymer ?
#
loop_
_entity_poly.entity_id
_entity_poly.type
_entity_poly.pdbx_seq_one_letter_code
_entity_poly.pdbx_strand_id
1 'polypeptide(L)'
;MSIITAYNEAWDNGDVDALAKIIHDDCIFNPHVGGITMSKSDILGFAGGEGTPQSEHQRILFENDEVGVAHSIVHFANDSDSEAVMAFMRFKDGKIILMETGATPLSDDYQLVGQ
;
A
#
# COMPACT_ATOMS: atom_id res chain seq x y z
N MET A 1 10.02 -7.57 13.48
CA MET A 1 8.69 -7.76 12.83
C MET A 1 8.54 -6.74 11.72
N SER A 2 8.11 -7.16 10.55
CA SER A 2 7.96 -6.26 9.41
C SER A 2 6.64 -5.48 9.49
N ILE A 3 6.73 -4.15 9.50
CA ILE A 3 5.56 -3.28 9.47
C ILE A 3 4.87 -3.39 8.10
N ILE A 4 5.65 -3.48 7.02
CA ILE A 4 5.10 -3.63 5.67
C ILE A 4 4.31 -4.94 5.56
N THR A 5 4.84 -6.05 6.07
CA THR A 5 4.14 -7.33 6.06
C THR A 5 2.82 -7.24 6.82
N ALA A 6 2.85 -6.65 8.01
CA ALA A 6 1.64 -6.49 8.82
C ALA A 6 0.59 -5.63 8.11
N TYR A 7 1.04 -4.55 7.46
CA TYR A 7 0.16 -3.69 6.68
C TYR A 7 -0.48 -4.45 5.51
N ASN A 8 0.32 -5.18 4.74
CA ASN A 8 -0.18 -5.94 3.59
C ASN A 8 -1.20 -6.99 4.01
N GLU A 9 -0.91 -7.72 5.08
CA GLU A 9 -1.84 -8.74 5.59
C GLU A 9 -3.15 -8.13 6.05
N ALA A 10 -3.09 -7.03 6.80
CA ALA A 10 -4.29 -6.35 7.28
C ALA A 10 -5.12 -5.82 6.13
N TRP A 11 -4.47 -5.25 5.12
CA TRP A 11 -5.15 -4.73 3.93
C TRP A 11 -5.84 -5.85 3.15
N ASP A 12 -5.13 -6.94 2.87
CA ASP A 12 -5.67 -8.05 2.10
C ASP A 12 -6.85 -8.74 2.80
N ASN A 13 -6.83 -8.73 4.13
CA ASN A 13 -7.90 -9.32 4.93
C ASN A 13 -9.05 -8.34 5.22
N GLY A 14 -8.94 -7.09 4.80
CA GLY A 14 -9.91 -6.06 5.14
C GLY A 14 -9.99 -5.79 6.64
N ASP A 15 -8.90 -6.01 7.36
CA ASP A 15 -8.86 -5.90 8.82
C ASP A 15 -8.59 -4.45 9.23
N VAL A 16 -9.65 -3.67 9.31
CA VAL A 16 -9.58 -2.24 9.61
C VAL A 16 -9.00 -2.00 11.01
N ASP A 17 -9.32 -2.86 11.98
CA ASP A 17 -8.80 -2.71 13.35
C ASP A 17 -7.29 -2.90 13.38
N ALA A 18 -6.76 -3.86 12.64
CA ALA A 18 -5.32 -4.08 12.55
C ALA A 18 -4.64 -2.90 11.86
N LEU A 19 -5.24 -2.39 10.76
CA LEU A 19 -4.71 -1.20 10.08
C LEU A 19 -4.66 -0.01 11.02
N ALA A 20 -5.70 0.19 11.82
CA ALA A 20 -5.75 1.31 12.76
C ALA A 20 -4.61 1.28 13.78
N LYS A 21 -4.11 0.09 14.11
CA LYS A 21 -2.98 -0.06 15.04
C LYS A 21 -1.63 0.17 14.38
N ILE A 22 -1.53 -0.10 13.07
CA ILE A 22 -0.28 0.00 12.32
C ILE A 22 -0.06 1.41 11.77
N ILE A 23 -1.13 2.15 11.47
CA ILE A 23 -1.07 3.47 10.87
C ILE A 23 -1.06 4.53 11.97
N HIS A 24 -0.06 5.43 11.93
CA HIS A 24 0.07 6.53 12.87
C HIS A 24 -1.11 7.50 12.69
N ASP A 25 -1.57 8.12 13.79
CA ASP A 25 -2.70 9.05 13.74
C ASP A 25 -2.45 10.25 12.82
N ASP A 26 -1.19 10.65 12.67
CA ASP A 26 -0.80 11.78 11.82
C ASP A 26 -0.36 11.33 10.41
N CYS A 27 -0.62 10.09 10.03
CA CYS A 27 -0.19 9.54 8.75
C CYS A 27 -0.78 10.31 7.58
N ILE A 28 0.06 10.57 6.60
CA ILE A 28 -0.34 11.12 5.31
C ILE A 28 -0.02 10.08 4.24
N PHE A 29 -1.01 9.75 3.44
CA PHE A 29 -0.84 8.91 2.27
C PHE A 29 -0.96 9.79 1.02
N ASN A 30 0.10 9.76 0.20
CA ASN A 30 0.11 10.44 -1.08
C ASN A 30 -0.01 9.37 -2.18
N PRO A 31 -1.25 9.08 -2.64
CA PRO A 31 -1.42 8.12 -3.72
C PRO A 31 -0.96 8.72 -5.05
N HIS A 32 -0.75 7.88 -6.03
CA HIS A 32 -0.28 8.34 -7.34
C HIS A 32 -1.37 9.03 -8.18
N VAL A 33 -2.42 9.49 -7.53
CA VAL A 33 -3.48 10.28 -8.17
C VAL A 33 -3.22 11.75 -7.84
N GLY A 34 -3.01 12.56 -8.86
CA GLY A 34 -2.61 13.95 -8.68
C GLY A 34 -3.60 14.76 -7.85
N GLY A 35 -3.04 15.58 -6.95
CA GLY A 35 -3.81 16.53 -6.16
C GLY A 35 -4.55 15.94 -4.98
N ILE A 36 -4.38 14.65 -4.69
CA ILE A 36 -5.10 14.00 -3.58
C ILE A 36 -4.10 13.55 -2.52
N THR A 37 -4.44 13.81 -1.25
CA THR A 37 -3.78 13.19 -0.10
C THR A 37 -4.84 12.56 0.79
N MET A 38 -4.46 11.48 1.48
CA MET A 38 -5.37 10.77 2.37
C MET A 38 -4.84 10.77 3.80
N SER A 39 -5.73 11.03 4.76
CA SER A 39 -5.43 10.89 6.18
C SER A 39 -5.60 9.43 6.61
N LYS A 40 -5.24 9.12 7.85
CA LYS A 40 -5.52 7.81 8.43
C LYS A 40 -7.00 7.45 8.33
N SER A 41 -7.87 8.40 8.65
CA SER A 41 -9.32 8.21 8.59
C SER A 41 -9.78 7.84 7.17
N ASP A 42 -9.24 8.52 6.17
CA ASP A 42 -9.54 8.23 4.76
C ASP A 42 -9.08 6.84 4.37
N ILE A 43 -7.87 6.44 4.78
CA ILE A 43 -7.33 5.12 4.49
C ILE A 43 -8.20 4.02 5.10
N LEU A 44 -8.59 4.18 6.36
CA LEU A 44 -9.43 3.20 7.05
C LEU A 44 -10.82 3.09 6.41
N GLY A 45 -11.39 4.20 5.99
CA GLY A 45 -12.68 4.20 5.30
C GLY A 45 -12.60 3.50 3.96
N PHE A 46 -11.53 3.70 3.22
CA PHE A 46 -11.31 3.04 1.94
C PHE A 46 -11.11 1.52 2.10
N ALA A 47 -10.30 1.13 3.10
CA ALA A 47 -9.99 -0.28 3.34
C ALA A 47 -11.22 -1.09 3.76
N GLY A 48 -12.17 -0.46 4.44
CA GLY A 48 -13.40 -1.13 4.86
C GLY A 48 -14.49 -1.16 3.79
N GLY A 49 -14.27 -0.53 2.63
CA GLY A 49 -15.26 -0.44 1.57
C GLY A 49 -15.27 -1.64 0.64
N GLU A 50 -16.31 -1.72 -0.19
CA GLU A 50 -16.39 -2.71 -1.25
C GLU A 50 -15.51 -2.29 -2.44
N GLY A 51 -15.03 -3.27 -3.19
CA GLY A 51 -14.21 -3.00 -4.39
C GLY A 51 -12.79 -2.56 -4.09
N THR A 52 -12.30 -2.87 -2.89
CA THR A 52 -10.89 -2.61 -2.53
C THR A 52 -9.96 -3.32 -3.49
N PRO A 53 -8.95 -2.62 -4.05
CA PRO A 53 -7.99 -3.26 -4.94
C PRO A 53 -7.26 -4.41 -4.25
N GLN A 54 -6.96 -5.45 -5.01
CA GLN A 54 -6.23 -6.63 -4.52
C GLN A 54 -4.80 -6.59 -5.01
N SER A 55 -3.86 -6.97 -4.13
CA SER A 55 -2.44 -6.99 -4.45
C SER A 55 -1.94 -8.42 -4.58
N GLU A 56 -0.99 -8.63 -5.49
CA GLU A 56 -0.27 -9.89 -5.60
C GLU A 56 1.21 -9.62 -5.88
N HIS A 57 2.04 -10.64 -5.76
CA HIS A 57 3.50 -10.54 -5.94
C HIS A 57 4.11 -9.43 -5.08
N GLN A 58 3.66 -9.34 -3.83
CA GLN A 58 4.16 -8.35 -2.88
C GLN A 58 5.60 -8.67 -2.52
N ARG A 59 6.48 -7.67 -2.66
CA ARG A 59 7.90 -7.81 -2.33
C ARG A 59 8.35 -6.64 -1.48
N ILE A 60 9.08 -6.92 -0.42
CA ILE A 60 9.73 -5.87 0.36
C ILE A 60 11.13 -5.71 -0.22
N LEU A 61 11.39 -4.54 -0.80
CA LEU A 61 12.69 -4.25 -1.42
C LEU A 61 13.70 -3.79 -0.39
N PHE A 62 13.25 -3.07 0.63
CA PHE A 62 14.06 -2.60 1.74
C PHE A 62 13.17 -2.25 2.92
N GLU A 63 13.62 -2.53 4.13
CA GLU A 63 12.91 -2.10 5.34
C GLU A 63 13.88 -2.02 6.51
N ASN A 64 13.80 -0.90 7.27
CA ASN A 64 14.44 -0.76 8.56
C ASN A 64 13.47 -0.08 9.53
N ASP A 65 13.94 0.41 10.67
CA ASP A 65 13.06 1.02 11.67
C ASP A 65 12.51 2.38 11.26
N GLU A 66 13.04 2.99 10.22
CA GLU A 66 12.70 4.35 9.81
C GLU A 66 11.98 4.41 8.47
N VAL A 67 12.33 3.52 7.54
CA VAL A 67 11.77 3.56 6.17
C VAL A 67 11.56 2.16 5.63
N GLY A 68 10.67 2.07 4.66
CA GLY A 68 10.45 0.84 3.92
C GLY A 68 10.07 1.12 2.48
N VAL A 69 10.42 0.19 1.59
CA VAL A 69 10.06 0.24 0.18
C VAL A 69 9.54 -1.13 -0.23
N ALA A 70 8.39 -1.13 -0.88
CA ALA A 70 7.76 -2.36 -1.35
C ALA A 70 7.30 -2.22 -2.79
N HIS A 71 7.10 -3.35 -3.45
CA HIS A 71 6.57 -3.40 -4.80
C HIS A 71 5.51 -4.49 -4.87
N SER A 72 4.43 -4.22 -5.59
CA SER A 72 3.36 -5.20 -5.79
C SER A 72 2.66 -4.97 -7.13
N ILE A 73 1.88 -5.95 -7.53
CA ILE A 73 0.96 -5.81 -8.65
C ILE A 73 -0.43 -5.63 -8.06
N VAL A 74 -1.13 -4.60 -8.49
CA VAL A 74 -2.46 -4.26 -7.97
C VAL A 74 -3.50 -4.45 -9.05
N HIS A 75 -4.55 -5.19 -8.72
CA HIS A 75 -5.70 -5.43 -9.60
C HIS A 75 -6.91 -4.68 -9.06
N PHE A 76 -7.59 -3.95 -9.92
CA PHE A 76 -8.76 -3.15 -9.54
C PHE A 76 -10.06 -3.90 -9.84
N ALA A 77 -11.06 -3.72 -8.97
CA ALA A 77 -12.33 -4.41 -9.07
C ALA A 77 -13.22 -3.89 -10.22
N ASN A 78 -12.89 -2.73 -10.79
CA ASN A 78 -13.71 -2.06 -11.80
C ASN A 78 -13.24 -2.30 -13.24
N ASP A 79 -12.52 -3.39 -13.47
CA ASP A 79 -11.95 -3.77 -14.77
C ASP A 79 -10.94 -2.77 -15.34
N SER A 80 -10.44 -1.87 -14.50
CA SER A 80 -9.31 -1.01 -14.88
C SER A 80 -8.05 -1.86 -15.08
N ASP A 81 -7.11 -1.32 -15.85
CA ASP A 81 -5.82 -2.00 -16.06
C ASP A 81 -5.12 -2.23 -14.72
N SER A 82 -4.54 -3.41 -14.58
CA SER A 82 -3.67 -3.69 -13.43
C SER A 82 -2.44 -2.80 -13.48
N GLU A 83 -1.87 -2.53 -12.31
CA GLU A 83 -0.72 -1.63 -12.18
C GLU A 83 0.41 -2.27 -11.41
N ALA A 84 1.65 -1.94 -11.81
CA ALA A 84 2.82 -2.19 -10.98
C ALA A 84 2.98 -1.00 -10.04
N VAL A 85 2.98 -1.24 -8.75
CA VAL A 85 2.99 -0.18 -7.74
C VAL A 85 4.24 -0.30 -6.87
N MET A 86 4.98 0.81 -6.77
CA MET A 86 6.06 0.94 -5.80
C MET A 86 5.58 1.84 -4.67
N ALA A 87 5.73 1.38 -3.44
CA ALA A 87 5.31 2.11 -2.26
C ALA A 87 6.52 2.45 -1.39
N PHE A 88 6.62 3.71 -1.01
CA PHE A 88 7.59 4.20 -0.04
C PHE A 88 6.87 4.52 1.26
N MET A 89 7.43 4.10 2.39
CA MET A 89 6.83 4.33 3.71
C MET A 89 7.87 4.88 4.66
N ARG A 90 7.44 5.80 5.55
CA ARG A 90 8.21 6.21 6.72
C ARG A 90 7.52 5.70 7.97
N PHE A 91 8.32 5.33 8.96
CA PHE A 91 7.81 4.81 10.22
C PHE A 91 8.17 5.75 11.36
N LYS A 92 7.25 5.89 12.30
CA LYS A 92 7.46 6.62 13.54
C LYS A 92 6.74 5.88 14.67
N ASP A 93 7.46 5.64 15.78
CA ASP A 93 6.90 4.94 16.93
C ASP A 93 6.35 3.54 16.58
N GLY A 94 6.99 2.87 15.61
CA GLY A 94 6.57 1.56 15.14
C GLY A 94 5.34 1.57 14.26
N LYS A 95 4.95 2.73 13.74
CA LYS A 95 3.75 2.89 12.91
C LYS A 95 4.11 3.63 11.62
N ILE A 96 3.26 3.46 10.61
CA ILE A 96 3.41 4.13 9.33
C ILE A 96 2.93 5.57 9.47
N ILE A 97 3.83 6.54 9.24
CA ILE A 97 3.48 7.95 9.31
C ILE A 97 3.44 8.64 7.94
N LEU A 98 4.01 8.01 6.93
CA LEU A 98 3.95 8.51 5.55
C LEU A 98 3.92 7.33 4.59
N MET A 99 3.08 7.43 3.57
CA MET A 99 3.10 6.52 2.43
C MET A 99 3.04 7.33 1.15
N GLU A 100 3.87 6.94 0.19
CA GLU A 100 3.82 7.47 -1.17
C GLU A 100 3.89 6.31 -2.15
N THR A 101 3.09 6.37 -3.20
CA THR A 101 3.09 5.34 -4.23
C THR A 101 3.35 5.95 -5.59
N GLY A 102 3.99 5.15 -6.44
CA GLY A 102 4.08 5.41 -7.86
C GLY A 102 3.60 4.17 -8.59
N ALA A 103 2.85 4.35 -9.66
CA ALA A 103 2.28 3.22 -10.37
C ALA A 103 2.43 3.37 -11.87
N THR A 104 2.56 2.23 -12.53
CA THR A 104 2.62 2.15 -14.00
C THR A 104 1.62 1.09 -14.46
N PRO A 105 0.72 1.42 -15.40
CA PRO A 105 -0.17 0.40 -15.96
C PRO A 105 0.64 -0.73 -16.61
N LEU A 106 0.19 -1.96 -16.43
CA LEU A 106 0.88 -3.11 -17.01
C LEU A 106 0.64 -3.19 -18.51
N SER A 107 1.72 -3.51 -19.26
CA SER A 107 1.58 -3.89 -20.65
C SER A 107 1.32 -5.39 -20.74
N ASP A 108 0.84 -5.86 -21.89
CA ASP A 108 0.54 -7.28 -22.10
C ASP A 108 1.78 -8.17 -21.99
N ASP A 109 2.95 -7.61 -22.22
CA ASP A 109 4.22 -8.34 -22.17
C ASP A 109 5.03 -8.08 -20.91
N TYR A 110 4.40 -7.52 -19.87
CA TYR A 110 5.09 -7.25 -18.60
C TYR A 110 5.55 -8.55 -17.96
N GLN A 111 6.80 -8.56 -17.52
CA GLN A 111 7.36 -9.67 -16.75
C GLN A 111 7.95 -9.13 -15.45
N LEU A 112 7.59 -9.78 -14.34
CA LEU A 112 8.08 -9.36 -13.04
C LEU A 112 9.56 -9.71 -12.89
N VAL A 113 10.37 -8.72 -12.50
CA VAL A 113 11.80 -8.91 -12.30
C VAL A 113 12.03 -9.92 -11.18
N GLY A 114 12.91 -10.88 -11.41
CA GLY A 114 13.25 -11.89 -10.42
C GLY A 114 12.38 -13.14 -10.44
N GLN A 115 11.59 -13.28 -11.45
CA GLN A 115 10.75 -14.48 -11.62
C GLN A 115 11.16 -15.30 -12.83
#